data_9a39119e44d12763fe9114ab46c28d5c
#
_entry.id   9a39119e44d12763fe9114ab46c28d5c
#
_cell.length_a   1.000
_cell.length_b   1.000
_cell.length_c   1.000
_cell.angle_alpha   90.00
_cell.angle_beta   90.00
_cell.angle_gamma   90.00
#
_symmetry.space_group_name_H-M   'P 1'
#
loop_
_entity.id
_entity.type
_entity.pdbx_description
1 polymer ?
#
loop_
_entity_poly.entity_id
_entity_poly.type
_entity_poly.pdbx_seq_one_letter_code
_entity_poly.pdbx_strand_id
1 'polypeptide(L)'
;MTTLGDLGLDYVDLYLIHWPVCWKRGTVLQPDSRASIEECWEELERCVDDGLVKHIGVCNFNEEQLAALVDGAKTRIKPSCNQIESHPLWSNDALVKYSQSRGVTVTAYSPLAQGGDLFNNPILVDIATKYDVTPAQVVLRWNVQRGVSVIPKSTSPKRIASNADLFRFELSSEDMEAMKSLDVAKSVATAPWSEFEPMASRNRWLRPFGRAVTWLPLKFVSIDVQRMGRSGFLSLRAPWK
;
A
#
# COMPACT_ATOMS: atom_id res chain seq x y z
N MET A 1 24.33 -0.92 -8.68
CA MET A 1 23.17 -0.53 -9.48
C MET A 1 22.29 0.33 -8.62
N THR A 2 21.86 1.48 -9.13
CA THR A 2 20.95 2.39 -8.41
C THR A 2 19.56 2.25 -9.02
N THR A 3 18.52 2.40 -8.22
CA THR A 3 17.11 2.32 -8.65
C THR A 3 16.83 3.20 -9.88
N LEU A 4 17.28 4.45 -9.87
CA LEU A 4 17.11 5.37 -11.01
C LEU A 4 17.81 4.88 -12.28
N GLY A 5 19.05 4.35 -12.15
CA GLY A 5 19.79 3.77 -13.27
C GLY A 5 19.08 2.56 -13.87
N ASP A 6 18.50 1.68 -13.05
CA ASP A 6 17.75 0.52 -13.50
C ASP A 6 16.45 0.90 -14.21
N LEU A 7 15.85 2.03 -13.83
CA LEU A 7 14.63 2.58 -14.44
C LEU A 7 14.91 3.47 -15.65
N GLY A 8 16.16 3.91 -15.86
CA GLY A 8 16.52 4.89 -16.89
C GLY A 8 15.88 6.24 -16.66
N LEU A 9 15.75 6.66 -15.38
CA LEU A 9 15.13 7.92 -14.98
C LEU A 9 16.12 8.79 -14.23
N ASP A 10 15.93 10.11 -14.33
CA ASP A 10 16.72 11.10 -13.57
C ASP A 10 16.15 11.32 -12.17
N TYR A 11 14.86 11.12 -11.98
CA TYR A 11 14.15 11.23 -10.71
C TYR A 11 12.88 10.36 -10.69
N VAL A 12 12.32 10.15 -9.48
CA VAL A 12 10.97 9.59 -9.28
C VAL A 12 10.07 10.59 -8.57
N ASP A 13 8.76 10.55 -8.85
CA ASP A 13 7.81 11.46 -8.21
C ASP A 13 7.49 11.06 -6.77
N LEU A 14 7.48 9.76 -6.46
CA LEU A 14 7.24 9.24 -5.12
C LEU A 14 8.12 8.02 -4.85
N TYR A 15 8.79 8.02 -3.69
CA TYR A 15 9.56 6.88 -3.21
C TYR A 15 9.05 6.46 -1.82
N LEU A 16 8.88 5.15 -1.60
CA LEU A 16 8.24 4.63 -0.39
C LEU A 16 9.16 3.66 0.36
N ILE A 17 9.24 3.78 1.69
CA ILE A 17 9.74 2.70 2.53
C ILE A 17 8.72 1.57 2.48
N HIS A 18 9.11 0.40 1.95
CA HIS A 18 8.19 -0.71 1.68
C HIS A 18 7.61 -1.35 2.95
N TRP A 19 8.42 -1.45 4.01
CA TRP A 19 8.04 -2.02 5.30
C TRP A 19 8.66 -1.22 6.45
N PRO A 20 8.02 -1.14 7.61
CA PRO A 20 8.56 -0.46 8.78
C PRO A 20 9.70 -1.27 9.46
N VAL A 21 10.56 -1.87 8.68
CA VAL A 21 11.68 -2.72 9.12
C VAL A 21 12.88 -2.54 8.21
N CYS A 22 14.05 -2.32 8.79
CA CYS A 22 15.32 -2.39 8.07
C CYS A 22 15.81 -3.85 8.05
N TRP A 23 16.17 -4.35 6.88
CA TRP A 23 16.64 -5.72 6.71
C TRP A 23 18.15 -5.79 6.54
N LYS A 24 18.79 -6.81 7.13
CA LYS A 24 20.21 -7.08 6.88
C LYS A 24 20.43 -7.42 5.42
N ARG A 25 21.36 -6.70 4.79
CA ARG A 25 21.74 -6.94 3.41
C ARG A 25 22.19 -8.39 3.20
N GLY A 26 21.67 -9.03 2.16
CA GLY A 26 22.02 -10.42 1.80
C GLY A 26 21.33 -11.49 2.64
N THR A 27 20.40 -11.13 3.51
CA THR A 27 19.59 -12.08 4.29
C THR A 27 18.13 -11.96 3.91
N VAL A 28 17.35 -13.00 4.21
CA VAL A 28 15.90 -13.00 4.02
C VAL A 28 15.24 -12.79 5.38
N LEU A 29 14.46 -11.71 5.50
CA LEU A 29 13.63 -11.44 6.69
C LEU A 29 14.42 -11.39 8.02
N GLN A 30 15.70 -11.00 8.01
CA GLN A 30 16.45 -10.74 9.24
C GLN A 30 16.51 -9.24 9.50
N PRO A 31 15.86 -8.72 10.56
CA PRO A 31 15.96 -7.32 10.93
C PRO A 31 17.41 -6.89 11.18
N ASP A 32 17.77 -5.72 10.72
CA ASP A 32 19.06 -5.09 11.02
C ASP A 32 18.89 -4.09 12.17
N SER A 33 19.31 -4.49 13.36
CA SER A 33 19.26 -3.64 14.55
C SER A 33 20.24 -2.45 14.53
N ARG A 34 21.11 -2.39 13.51
CA ARG A 34 22.07 -1.29 13.33
C ARG A 34 21.51 -0.12 12.53
N ALA A 35 20.35 -0.30 11.92
CA ALA A 35 19.65 0.75 11.15
C ALA A 35 18.24 0.95 11.72
N SER A 36 17.84 2.19 11.84
CA SER A 36 16.50 2.56 12.26
C SER A 36 15.66 3.10 11.08
N ILE A 37 14.36 3.14 11.25
CA ILE A 37 13.45 3.76 10.25
C ILE A 37 13.72 5.25 10.15
N GLU A 38 14.03 5.91 11.25
CA GLU A 38 14.38 7.33 11.32
C GLU A 38 15.63 7.63 10.50
N GLU A 39 16.68 6.81 10.61
CA GLU A 39 17.90 6.95 9.80
C GLU A 39 17.59 6.73 8.31
N CYS A 40 16.78 5.73 7.97
CA CYS A 40 16.33 5.52 6.60
C CYS A 40 15.52 6.72 6.08
N TRP A 41 14.71 7.33 6.93
CA TRP A 41 13.94 8.50 6.59
C TRP A 41 14.81 9.72 6.33
N GLU A 42 15.79 9.97 7.17
CA GLU A 42 16.80 11.05 6.99
C GLU A 42 17.52 10.91 5.63
N GLU A 43 17.86 9.68 5.21
CA GLU A 43 18.46 9.45 3.88
C GLU A 43 17.48 9.73 2.73
N LEU A 44 16.21 9.40 2.90
CA LEU A 44 15.17 9.73 1.90
C LEU A 44 14.96 11.26 1.80
N GLU A 45 15.00 11.96 2.92
CA GLU A 45 14.95 13.44 2.92
C GLU A 45 16.12 14.05 2.14
N ARG A 46 17.32 13.46 2.26
CA ARG A 46 18.50 13.87 1.44
C ARG A 46 18.25 13.61 -0.05
N CYS A 47 17.63 12.47 -0.39
CA CYS A 47 17.26 12.21 -1.78
C CYS A 47 16.28 13.24 -2.35
N VAL A 48 15.42 13.83 -1.51
CA VAL A 48 14.56 14.95 -1.93
C VAL A 48 15.39 16.22 -2.15
N ASP A 49 16.31 16.55 -1.23
CA ASP A 49 17.18 17.70 -1.36
C ASP A 49 18.08 17.62 -2.61
N ASP A 50 18.55 16.42 -2.96
CA ASP A 50 19.35 16.14 -4.15
C ASP A 50 18.53 16.13 -5.45
N GLY A 51 17.19 16.29 -5.38
CA GLY A 51 16.30 16.29 -6.53
C GLY A 51 16.08 14.90 -7.16
N LEU A 52 16.51 13.82 -6.50
CA LEU A 52 16.35 12.45 -6.98
C LEU A 52 14.92 11.93 -6.76
N VAL A 53 14.23 12.51 -5.78
CA VAL A 53 12.84 12.14 -5.41
C VAL A 53 12.06 13.42 -5.13
N LYS A 54 10.81 13.53 -5.61
CA LYS A 54 9.97 14.70 -5.30
C LYS A 54 9.22 14.55 -3.97
N HIS A 55 8.68 13.37 -3.71
CA HIS A 55 7.90 13.07 -2.51
C HIS A 55 8.34 11.74 -1.93
N ILE A 56 8.30 11.66 -0.61
CA ILE A 56 8.62 10.43 0.12
C ILE A 56 7.44 10.00 0.97
N GLY A 57 7.30 8.68 1.18
CA GLY A 57 6.22 8.10 1.95
C GLY A 57 6.58 6.71 2.45
N VAL A 58 5.58 6.01 2.95
CA VAL A 58 5.74 4.72 3.60
C VAL A 58 4.72 3.71 3.10
N CYS A 59 5.00 2.41 3.34
CA CYS A 59 4.05 1.33 3.15
C CYS A 59 3.96 0.49 4.41
N ASN A 60 2.75 -0.02 4.70
CA ASN A 60 2.50 -0.96 5.78
C ASN A 60 2.82 -0.42 7.18
N PHE A 61 2.76 0.89 7.37
CA PHE A 61 2.89 1.52 8.68
C PHE A 61 1.53 1.54 9.37
N ASN A 62 1.50 1.11 10.63
CA ASN A 62 0.35 1.29 11.50
C ASN A 62 0.28 2.72 12.07
N GLU A 63 -0.74 3.02 12.88
CA GLU A 63 -0.96 4.36 13.44
C GLU A 63 0.22 4.82 14.30
N GLU A 64 0.75 3.94 15.18
CA GLU A 64 1.87 4.26 16.09
C GLU A 64 3.16 4.56 15.29
N GLN A 65 3.47 3.75 14.29
CA GLN A 65 4.63 3.93 13.44
C GLN A 65 4.53 5.19 12.58
N LEU A 66 3.33 5.45 12.04
CA LEU A 66 3.08 6.66 11.27
C LEU A 66 3.16 7.90 12.14
N ALA A 67 2.61 7.86 13.37
CA ALA A 67 2.73 8.93 14.35
C ALA A 67 4.19 9.23 14.68
N ALA A 68 5.00 8.19 14.90
CA ALA A 68 6.43 8.35 15.20
C ALA A 68 7.18 9.11 14.09
N LEU A 69 6.83 8.90 12.82
CA LEU A 69 7.39 9.68 11.72
C LEU A 69 6.76 11.08 11.61
N VAL A 70 5.43 11.20 11.67
CA VAL A 70 4.75 12.48 11.47
C VAL A 70 5.09 13.49 12.58
N ASP A 71 5.23 13.01 13.82
CA ASP A 71 5.51 13.82 15.00
C ASP A 71 6.98 13.73 15.46
N GLY A 72 7.80 12.97 14.74
CA GLY A 72 9.20 12.76 15.08
C GLY A 72 9.99 14.05 15.07
N ALA A 73 10.74 14.31 16.15
CA ALA A 73 11.52 15.55 16.31
C ALA A 73 12.59 15.75 15.22
N LYS A 74 13.00 14.67 14.56
CA LYS A 74 14.00 14.70 13.49
C LYS A 74 13.39 14.71 12.09
N THR A 75 12.08 14.45 11.96
CA THR A 75 11.39 14.41 10.68
C THR A 75 11.21 15.83 10.16
N ARG A 76 11.88 16.14 9.08
CA ARG A 76 11.81 17.44 8.40
C ARG A 76 10.75 17.46 7.31
N ILE A 77 10.63 16.35 6.58
CA ILE A 77 9.64 16.15 5.51
C ILE A 77 8.65 15.07 5.98
N LYS A 78 7.39 15.42 6.13
CA LYS A 78 6.35 14.45 6.52
C LYS A 78 6.07 13.45 5.39
N PRO A 79 5.72 12.18 5.72
CA PRO A 79 5.31 11.23 4.70
C PRO A 79 4.09 11.75 3.94
N SER A 80 4.17 11.72 2.61
CA SER A 80 3.08 12.14 1.72
C SER A 80 2.03 11.05 1.50
N CYS A 81 2.42 9.79 1.69
CA CYS A 81 1.57 8.63 1.44
C CYS A 81 1.88 7.50 2.43
N ASN A 82 0.84 6.78 2.86
CA ASN A 82 0.95 5.45 3.44
C ASN A 82 0.23 4.46 2.52
N GLN A 83 0.97 3.54 1.90
CA GLN A 83 0.40 2.51 1.04
C GLN A 83 0.12 1.26 1.89
N ILE A 84 -1.15 0.86 1.98
CA ILE A 84 -1.60 -0.23 2.84
C ILE A 84 -2.51 -1.21 2.08
N GLU A 85 -2.67 -2.41 2.60
CA GLU A 85 -3.75 -3.28 2.14
C GLU A 85 -5.10 -2.65 2.50
N SER A 86 -5.99 -2.47 1.51
CA SER A 86 -7.36 -2.02 1.80
C SER A 86 -8.34 -2.51 0.74
N HIS A 87 -9.32 -3.27 1.19
CA HIS A 87 -10.43 -3.83 0.42
C HIS A 87 -11.61 -4.12 1.35
N PRO A 88 -12.82 -4.48 0.85
CA PRO A 88 -13.99 -4.66 1.71
C PRO A 88 -13.82 -5.67 2.84
N LEU A 89 -13.01 -6.73 2.67
CA LEU A 89 -12.78 -7.72 3.72
C LEU A 89 -11.75 -7.27 4.77
N TRP A 90 -10.97 -6.20 4.47
CA TRP A 90 -9.95 -5.60 5.30
C TRP A 90 -9.91 -4.10 5.03
N SER A 91 -10.84 -3.36 5.60
CA SER A 91 -11.05 -1.94 5.25
C SER A 91 -9.94 -1.02 5.76
N ASN A 92 -9.28 -1.38 6.85
CA ASN A 92 -8.33 -0.54 7.57
C ASN A 92 -8.89 0.86 7.88
N ASP A 93 -10.20 0.95 8.17
CA ASP A 93 -10.92 2.23 8.24
C ASP A 93 -10.32 3.20 9.27
N ALA A 94 -9.92 2.69 10.43
CA ALA A 94 -9.26 3.49 11.47
C ALA A 94 -7.94 4.09 10.95
N LEU A 95 -7.06 3.26 10.38
CA LEU A 95 -5.77 3.70 9.84
C LEU A 95 -5.92 4.66 8.65
N VAL A 96 -6.93 4.43 7.78
CA VAL A 96 -7.24 5.35 6.67
C VAL A 96 -7.61 6.72 7.23
N LYS A 97 -8.55 6.80 8.17
CA LYS A 97 -8.98 8.06 8.79
C LYS A 97 -7.85 8.73 9.55
N TYR A 98 -7.06 7.96 10.29
CA TYR A 98 -5.90 8.48 10.99
C TYR A 98 -4.91 9.12 10.01
N SER A 99 -4.49 8.40 8.97
CA SER A 99 -3.57 8.90 7.96
C SER A 99 -4.07 10.20 7.34
N GLN A 100 -5.34 10.22 6.89
CA GLN A 100 -5.96 11.39 6.29
C GLN A 100 -6.03 12.59 7.25
N SER A 101 -6.33 12.37 8.55
CA SER A 101 -6.35 13.42 9.57
C SER A 101 -4.97 14.06 9.79
N ARG A 102 -3.89 13.34 9.46
CA ARG A 102 -2.51 13.81 9.56
C ARG A 102 -1.99 14.43 8.25
N GLY A 103 -2.85 14.52 7.20
CA GLY A 103 -2.47 15.02 5.88
C GLY A 103 -1.67 14.00 5.05
N VAL A 104 -1.68 12.73 5.44
CA VAL A 104 -1.04 11.63 4.72
C VAL A 104 -2.06 10.96 3.82
N THR A 105 -1.79 10.92 2.51
CA THR A 105 -2.66 10.23 1.57
C THR A 105 -2.58 8.71 1.76
N VAL A 106 -3.62 7.99 1.36
CA VAL A 106 -3.64 6.52 1.45
C VAL A 106 -3.76 5.92 0.07
N THR A 107 -2.93 4.90 -0.20
CA THR A 107 -3.03 4.09 -1.41
C THR A 107 -3.31 2.64 -1.02
N ALA A 108 -4.38 2.05 -1.58
CA ALA A 108 -4.75 0.67 -1.36
C ALA A 108 -4.02 -0.26 -2.33
N TYR A 109 -3.15 -1.12 -1.82
CA TYR A 109 -2.70 -2.30 -2.57
C TYR A 109 -3.67 -3.47 -2.35
N SER A 110 -3.65 -4.45 -3.25
CA SER A 110 -4.62 -5.56 -3.30
C SER A 110 -6.08 -5.10 -3.19
N PRO A 111 -6.49 -3.97 -3.83
CA PRO A 111 -7.79 -3.37 -3.59
C PRO A 111 -8.96 -4.28 -3.98
N LEU A 112 -8.72 -5.30 -4.80
CA LEU A 112 -9.70 -6.28 -5.24
C LEU A 112 -9.71 -7.58 -4.41
N ALA A 113 -8.96 -7.63 -3.29
CA ALA A 113 -8.86 -8.83 -2.43
C ALA A 113 -8.56 -10.13 -3.21
N GLN A 114 -7.80 -10.04 -4.31
CA GLN A 114 -7.55 -11.14 -5.26
C GLN A 114 -8.81 -11.71 -5.94
N GLY A 115 -9.96 -11.05 -5.82
CA GLY A 115 -11.25 -11.50 -6.37
C GLY A 115 -11.88 -12.63 -5.56
N GLY A 116 -12.06 -13.78 -6.19
CA GLY A 116 -12.60 -14.98 -5.52
C GLY A 116 -14.04 -14.77 -4.99
N ASP A 117 -14.28 -15.28 -3.79
CA ASP A 117 -15.61 -15.27 -3.16
C ASP A 117 -16.16 -13.86 -2.91
N LEU A 118 -15.30 -12.86 -2.77
CA LEU A 118 -15.75 -11.47 -2.61
C LEU A 118 -16.65 -11.05 -3.76
N PHE A 119 -16.32 -11.40 -5.00
CA PHE A 119 -17.09 -10.98 -6.18
C PHE A 119 -18.43 -11.70 -6.32
N ASN A 120 -18.62 -12.79 -5.59
CA ASN A 120 -19.88 -13.54 -5.53
C ASN A 120 -20.73 -13.14 -4.30
N ASN A 121 -20.26 -12.23 -3.46
CA ASN A 121 -21.01 -11.78 -2.30
C ASN A 121 -22.30 -11.07 -2.75
N PRO A 122 -23.50 -11.47 -2.24
CA PRO A 122 -24.78 -10.91 -2.66
C PRO A 122 -24.85 -9.39 -2.56
N ILE A 123 -24.35 -8.79 -1.49
CA ILE A 123 -24.34 -7.33 -1.30
C ILE A 123 -23.58 -6.67 -2.46
N LEU A 124 -22.41 -7.20 -2.82
CA LEU A 124 -21.60 -6.65 -3.88
C LEU A 124 -22.23 -6.82 -5.26
N VAL A 125 -22.87 -7.98 -5.52
CA VAL A 125 -23.58 -8.29 -6.77
C VAL A 125 -24.79 -7.37 -6.94
N ASP A 126 -25.57 -7.16 -5.87
CA ASP A 126 -26.75 -6.28 -5.90
C ASP A 126 -26.36 -4.83 -6.20
N ILE A 127 -25.31 -4.32 -5.55
CA ILE A 127 -24.78 -2.97 -5.80
C ILE A 127 -24.26 -2.88 -7.25
N ALA A 128 -23.52 -3.87 -7.73
CA ALA A 128 -23.00 -3.88 -9.10
C ALA A 128 -24.14 -3.85 -10.14
N THR A 129 -25.20 -4.60 -9.90
CA THR A 129 -26.41 -4.64 -10.73
C THR A 129 -27.15 -3.29 -10.73
N LYS A 130 -27.30 -2.67 -9.55
CA LYS A 130 -27.94 -1.36 -9.37
C LYS A 130 -27.31 -0.26 -10.23
N TYR A 131 -25.97 -0.28 -10.37
CA TYR A 131 -25.23 0.76 -11.11
C TYR A 131 -24.83 0.32 -12.52
N ASP A 132 -25.20 -0.87 -12.97
CA ASP A 132 -24.78 -1.46 -14.25
C ASP A 132 -23.25 -1.44 -14.43
N VAL A 133 -22.55 -1.98 -13.41
CA VAL A 133 -21.09 -2.06 -13.36
C VAL A 133 -20.64 -3.44 -12.89
N THR A 134 -19.34 -3.71 -12.96
CA THR A 134 -18.78 -4.94 -12.43
C THR A 134 -18.57 -4.85 -10.92
N PRO A 135 -18.60 -5.99 -10.18
CA PRO A 135 -18.22 -6.04 -8.77
C PRO A 135 -16.84 -5.41 -8.49
N ALA A 136 -15.88 -5.60 -9.40
CA ALA A 136 -14.55 -4.98 -9.30
C ALA A 136 -14.62 -3.44 -9.31
N GLN A 137 -15.45 -2.86 -10.18
CA GLN A 137 -15.64 -1.41 -10.21
C GLN A 137 -16.29 -0.88 -8.92
N VAL A 138 -17.26 -1.59 -8.36
CA VAL A 138 -17.86 -1.23 -7.06
C VAL A 138 -16.80 -1.18 -5.95
N VAL A 139 -15.98 -2.22 -5.83
CA VAL A 139 -14.90 -2.29 -4.83
C VAL A 139 -13.89 -1.16 -4.99
N LEU A 140 -13.47 -0.87 -6.22
CA LEU A 140 -12.54 0.21 -6.50
C LEU A 140 -13.17 1.58 -6.22
N ARG A 141 -14.42 1.80 -6.64
CA ARG A 141 -15.15 3.05 -6.40
C ARG A 141 -15.37 3.30 -4.90
N TRP A 142 -15.67 2.26 -4.12
CA TRP A 142 -15.79 2.33 -2.68
C TRP A 142 -14.50 2.88 -2.02
N ASN A 143 -13.32 2.40 -2.42
CA ASN A 143 -12.05 2.94 -1.94
C ASN A 143 -11.87 4.41 -2.37
N VAL A 144 -12.13 4.72 -3.65
CA VAL A 144 -12.00 6.10 -4.18
C VAL A 144 -12.90 7.08 -3.43
N GLN A 145 -14.14 6.70 -3.12
CA GLN A 145 -15.08 7.54 -2.36
C GLN A 145 -14.67 7.74 -0.90
N ARG A 146 -13.84 6.85 -0.33
CA ARG A 146 -13.21 7.02 0.99
C ARG A 146 -11.95 7.92 0.92
N GLY A 147 -11.61 8.48 -0.25
CA GLY A 147 -10.38 9.25 -0.45
C GLY A 147 -9.12 8.38 -0.50
N VAL A 148 -9.27 7.10 -0.85
CA VAL A 148 -8.17 6.13 -0.96
C VAL A 148 -7.86 5.88 -2.43
N SER A 149 -6.63 6.12 -2.85
CA SER A 149 -6.14 5.76 -4.18
C SER A 149 -6.04 4.25 -4.33
N VAL A 150 -6.24 3.72 -5.53
CA VAL A 150 -6.23 2.27 -5.78
C VAL A 150 -5.24 1.88 -6.88
N ILE A 151 -4.55 0.76 -6.69
CA ILE A 151 -3.56 0.23 -7.64
C ILE A 151 -3.90 -1.22 -8.05
N PRO A 152 -5.05 -1.45 -8.73
CA PRO A 152 -5.46 -2.79 -9.14
C PRO A 152 -4.54 -3.32 -10.24
N LYS A 153 -4.06 -4.55 -10.08
CA LYS A 153 -3.26 -5.26 -11.10
C LYS A 153 -4.17 -6.08 -12.01
N SER A 154 -4.00 -5.97 -13.31
CA SER A 154 -4.60 -6.88 -14.29
C SER A 154 -3.68 -7.11 -15.49
N THR A 155 -3.78 -8.28 -16.13
CA THR A 155 -3.14 -8.60 -17.41
C THR A 155 -4.13 -8.58 -18.58
N SER A 156 -5.43 -8.40 -18.30
CA SER A 156 -6.49 -8.31 -19.31
C SER A 156 -6.72 -6.85 -19.71
N PRO A 157 -6.53 -6.46 -20.98
CA PRO A 157 -6.80 -5.09 -21.42
C PRO A 157 -8.23 -4.64 -21.10
N LYS A 158 -9.22 -5.52 -21.25
CA LYS A 158 -10.62 -5.23 -20.90
C LYS A 158 -10.78 -4.89 -19.43
N ARG A 159 -10.17 -5.67 -18.52
CA ARG A 159 -10.23 -5.39 -17.07
C ARG A 159 -9.44 -4.14 -16.69
N ILE A 160 -8.31 -3.86 -17.36
CA ILE A 160 -7.55 -2.62 -17.13
C ILE A 160 -8.43 -1.41 -17.45
N ALA A 161 -9.08 -1.41 -18.62
CA ALA A 161 -10.00 -0.34 -19.00
C ALA A 161 -11.18 -0.20 -18.03
N SER A 162 -11.83 -1.32 -17.67
CA SER A 162 -12.94 -1.34 -16.72
C SER A 162 -12.53 -0.84 -15.32
N ASN A 163 -11.35 -1.23 -14.83
CA ASN A 163 -10.84 -0.78 -13.53
C ASN A 163 -10.55 0.73 -13.49
N ALA A 164 -10.34 1.38 -14.63
CA ALA A 164 -10.14 2.82 -14.73
C ALA A 164 -11.47 3.59 -14.85
N ASP A 165 -12.56 2.94 -15.26
CA ASP A 165 -13.88 3.54 -15.47
C ASP A 165 -14.69 3.56 -14.17
N LEU A 166 -14.30 4.43 -13.24
CA LEU A 166 -14.84 4.51 -11.87
C LEU A 166 -15.67 5.78 -11.63
N PHE A 167 -15.65 6.74 -12.53
CA PHE A 167 -16.20 8.09 -12.27
C PHE A 167 -17.56 8.34 -12.92
N ARG A 168 -18.09 7.37 -13.65
CA ARG A 168 -19.43 7.47 -14.28
C ARG A 168 -20.59 7.16 -13.33
N PHE A 169 -20.30 6.67 -12.11
CA PHE A 169 -21.29 6.35 -11.08
C PHE A 169 -20.75 6.72 -9.70
N GLU A 170 -21.65 6.83 -8.74
CA GLU A 170 -21.34 7.11 -7.34
C GLU A 170 -22.18 6.21 -6.45
N LEU A 171 -21.53 5.56 -5.47
CA LEU A 171 -22.20 4.72 -4.48
C LEU A 171 -22.95 5.61 -3.49
N SER A 172 -24.21 5.27 -3.19
CA SER A 172 -24.99 5.95 -2.17
C SER A 172 -24.42 5.73 -0.76
N SER A 173 -24.86 6.51 0.21
CA SER A 173 -24.45 6.34 1.61
C SER A 173 -24.83 4.95 2.14
N GLU A 174 -25.99 4.43 1.74
CA GLU A 174 -26.46 3.10 2.10
C GLU A 174 -25.56 2.00 1.50
N ASP A 175 -25.15 2.17 0.23
CA ASP A 175 -24.25 1.22 -0.43
C ASP A 175 -22.85 1.27 0.22
N MET A 176 -22.36 2.46 0.58
CA MET A 176 -21.09 2.61 1.28
C MET A 176 -21.11 1.91 2.65
N GLU A 177 -22.20 2.01 3.40
CA GLU A 177 -22.35 1.32 4.69
C GLU A 177 -22.53 -0.19 4.51
N ALA A 178 -23.28 -0.63 3.48
CA ALA A 178 -23.40 -2.04 3.14
C ALA A 178 -22.04 -2.65 2.77
N MET A 179 -21.21 -1.94 2.00
CA MET A 179 -19.84 -2.36 1.69
C MET A 179 -18.97 -2.48 2.93
N LYS A 180 -19.12 -1.58 3.89
CA LYS A 180 -18.39 -1.60 5.16
C LYS A 180 -18.74 -2.82 6.02
N SER A 181 -19.98 -3.31 5.94
CA SER A 181 -20.41 -4.53 6.66
C SER A 181 -19.70 -5.81 6.20
N LEU A 182 -18.98 -5.77 5.07
CA LEU A 182 -18.19 -6.89 4.56
C LEU A 182 -16.84 -7.04 5.28
N ASP A 183 -16.45 -6.08 6.11
CA ASP A 183 -15.17 -6.11 6.82
C ASP A 183 -15.19 -7.19 7.91
N VAL A 184 -14.40 -8.21 7.69
CA VAL A 184 -14.22 -9.34 8.60
C VAL A 184 -12.79 -9.40 9.14
N ALA A 185 -12.05 -8.30 9.02
CA ALA A 185 -10.65 -8.18 9.41
C ALA A 185 -9.76 -9.30 8.79
N LYS A 186 -10.01 -9.62 7.50
CA LYS A 186 -9.31 -10.68 6.78
C LYS A 186 -8.36 -10.11 5.73
N SER A 187 -7.07 -10.08 6.03
CA SER A 187 -6.02 -9.80 5.04
C SER A 187 -5.92 -10.91 4.00
N VAL A 188 -5.69 -10.55 2.75
CA VAL A 188 -5.36 -11.47 1.64
C VAL A 188 -3.90 -11.38 1.22
N ALA A 189 -3.15 -10.41 1.76
CA ALA A 189 -1.72 -10.38 1.61
C ALA A 189 -1.14 -11.57 2.38
N THR A 190 -0.82 -12.65 1.67
CA THR A 190 -0.22 -13.87 2.21
C THR A 190 1.25 -13.67 2.62
N ALA A 191 1.55 -12.56 3.23
CA ALA A 191 2.87 -12.36 3.75
C ALA A 191 2.93 -12.87 5.20
N PRO A 192 4.05 -13.42 5.67
CA PRO A 192 4.22 -13.84 7.06
C PRO A 192 4.17 -12.65 8.05
N TRP A 193 3.61 -11.56 7.63
CA TRP A 193 3.62 -10.24 8.28
C TRP A 193 2.57 -10.08 9.36
N SER A 194 1.53 -10.91 9.39
CA SER A 194 0.61 -10.99 10.54
C SER A 194 1.33 -11.39 11.85
N GLU A 195 2.51 -11.98 11.73
CA GLU A 195 3.39 -12.27 12.88
C GLU A 195 4.21 -11.03 13.30
N PHE A 196 4.24 -9.96 12.51
CA PHE A 196 5.01 -8.74 12.75
C PHE A 196 4.20 -7.58 13.35
N GLU A 197 2.87 -7.67 13.45
CA GLU A 197 2.06 -6.65 14.12
C GLU A 197 2.51 -6.30 15.55
N PRO A 198 3.04 -7.23 16.38
CA PRO A 198 3.50 -6.87 17.72
C PRO A 198 4.84 -6.13 17.75
N MET A 199 5.51 -5.91 16.62
CA MET A 199 6.80 -5.22 16.61
C MET A 199 6.71 -3.71 16.87
N ALA A 200 5.54 -3.13 16.74
CA ALA A 200 5.31 -1.71 16.94
C ALA A 200 5.26 -1.28 18.42
N SER A 201 4.94 -2.19 19.34
CA SER A 201 4.84 -1.83 20.75
C SER A 201 6.10 -2.21 21.54
N ARG A 202 6.89 -1.19 21.90
CA ARG A 202 7.93 -1.20 22.93
C ARG A 202 9.07 -2.19 22.72
N ASN A 203 10.24 -1.75 22.23
CA ASN A 203 11.56 -2.41 22.38
C ASN A 203 11.61 -3.92 22.10
N ARG A 204 10.70 -4.46 21.30
CA ARG A 204 10.58 -5.88 20.99
C ARG A 204 11.40 -6.33 19.77
N TRP A 205 12.21 -5.47 19.22
CA TRP A 205 13.10 -5.75 18.09
C TRP A 205 14.15 -6.84 18.36
N LEU A 206 14.23 -7.33 19.62
CA LEU A 206 15.28 -8.23 20.10
C LEU A 206 14.82 -9.66 20.45
N ARG A 207 13.60 -10.09 20.09
CA ARG A 207 13.25 -11.50 20.31
C ARG A 207 13.66 -12.36 19.12
N PRO A 208 14.47 -13.41 19.32
CA PRO A 208 14.88 -14.30 18.25
C PRO A 208 13.68 -15.12 17.75
N PHE A 209 13.52 -15.18 16.44
CA PHE A 209 12.52 -16.00 15.77
C PHE A 209 12.78 -17.49 16.04
N GLY A 210 11.86 -18.15 16.72
CA GLY A 210 11.79 -19.59 16.78
C GLY A 210 11.13 -20.15 15.51
N ARG A 211 11.89 -21.02 14.83
CA ARG A 211 11.56 -21.89 13.71
C ARG A 211 11.62 -21.27 12.30
N ALA A 212 12.56 -21.86 11.56
CA ALA A 212 12.79 -21.63 10.14
C ALA A 212 11.55 -21.93 9.30
N VAL A 213 11.09 -20.91 8.57
CA VAL A 213 10.21 -21.12 7.43
C VAL A 213 11.08 -21.01 6.19
N THR A 214 11.20 -22.11 5.46
CA THR A 214 11.90 -22.16 4.18
C THR A 214 11.01 -21.51 3.13
N TRP A 215 11.37 -20.31 2.67
CA TRP A 215 10.68 -19.61 1.62
C TRP A 215 11.63 -19.06 0.57
N LEU A 216 11.17 -19.10 -0.67
CA LEU A 216 11.84 -18.59 -1.87
C LEU A 216 12.33 -17.15 -1.73
N PRO A 217 13.43 -16.77 -2.38
CA PRO A 217 13.99 -15.44 -2.28
C PRO A 217 13.08 -14.40 -2.91
N LEU A 218 12.38 -13.65 -2.09
CA LEU A 218 11.70 -12.42 -2.51
C LEU A 218 12.77 -11.39 -2.85
N LYS A 219 12.92 -11.11 -4.15
CA LYS A 219 13.67 -9.94 -4.58
C LYS A 219 12.84 -8.72 -4.20
N PHE A 220 13.38 -7.93 -3.27
CA PHE A 220 12.77 -6.65 -2.88
C PHE A 220 12.74 -5.73 -4.08
N VAL A 221 11.55 -5.33 -4.47
CA VAL A 221 11.33 -4.21 -5.37
C VAL A 221 10.88 -3.07 -4.47
N SER A 222 11.71 -2.04 -4.29
CA SER A 222 11.23 -0.74 -3.87
C SER A 222 10.16 -0.33 -4.88
N ILE A 223 8.98 0.05 -4.39
CA ILE A 223 7.90 0.45 -5.28
C ILE A 223 8.19 1.90 -5.68
N ASP A 224 8.83 2.06 -6.82
CA ASP A 224 8.98 3.34 -7.46
C ASP A 224 7.69 3.65 -8.20
N VAL A 225 7.04 4.73 -7.83
CA VAL A 225 5.91 5.25 -8.60
C VAL A 225 6.48 6.09 -9.72
N GLN A 226 6.40 5.56 -10.94
CA GLN A 226 6.89 6.22 -12.15
C GLN A 226 6.15 7.55 -12.41
N ARG A 227 6.89 8.46 -13.05
CA ARG A 227 6.44 9.72 -13.63
C ARG A 227 5.10 9.53 -14.35
N MET A 228 4.05 10.16 -13.86
CA MET A 228 2.80 10.29 -14.59
C MET A 228 3.01 11.23 -15.77
N GLY A 229 3.31 10.68 -16.93
CA GLY A 229 3.17 11.38 -18.20
C GLY A 229 1.68 11.69 -18.42
N ARG A 230 1.36 12.71 -19.23
CA ARG A 230 -0.01 13.15 -19.55
C ARG A 230 -0.92 12.09 -20.20
N SER A 231 -0.49 10.84 -20.26
CA SER A 231 -1.25 9.73 -20.85
C SER A 231 -0.94 8.43 -20.12
N GLY A 232 -1.83 8.01 -19.23
CA GLY A 232 -2.04 6.60 -18.93
C GLY A 232 -1.29 6.03 -17.74
N PHE A 233 -2.01 5.28 -16.97
CA PHE A 233 -1.54 4.35 -15.95
C PHE A 233 -0.55 3.33 -16.56
N LEU A 234 0.69 3.33 -16.10
CA LEU A 234 1.65 2.30 -16.43
C LEU A 234 1.58 1.18 -15.39
N SER A 235 1.17 0.00 -15.85
CA SER A 235 1.26 -1.25 -15.11
C SER A 235 2.72 -1.59 -14.85
N LEU A 236 3.15 -1.56 -13.59
CA LEU A 236 4.45 -2.07 -13.19
C LEU A 236 4.49 -3.59 -13.38
N ARG A 237 5.38 -4.07 -14.22
CA ARG A 237 5.75 -5.49 -14.27
C ARG A 237 6.66 -5.79 -13.09
N ALA A 238 6.14 -6.50 -12.10
CA ALA A 238 7.01 -7.26 -11.22
C ALA A 238 7.60 -8.44 -12.03
N PRO A 239 8.91 -8.70 -11.97
CA PRO A 239 9.47 -9.89 -12.56
C PRO A 239 9.19 -11.09 -11.66
N TRP A 240 7.99 -11.63 -11.75
CA TRP A 240 7.67 -12.94 -11.21
C TRP A 240 7.84 -13.95 -12.32
N LYS A 241 8.93 -14.69 -12.31
CA LYS A 241 9.03 -16.04 -12.83
C LYS A 241 9.16 -16.98 -11.67
#